data_f47151905589698f6d5928e5a70261ef
#
_entry.id   f47151905589698f6d5928e5a70261ef
#
_cell.length_a   1.000
_cell.length_b   1.000
_cell.length_c   1.000
_cell.angle_alpha   90.00
_cell.angle_beta   90.00
_cell.angle_gamma   90.00
#
_symmetry.space_group_name_H-M   'P 1'
#
loop_
_entity.id
_entity.type
_entity.pdbx_description
1 polymer ?
#
loop_
_entity_poly.entity_id
_entity_poly.type
_entity_poly.pdbx_seq_one_letter_code
_entity_poly.pdbx_strand_id
1 'polypeptide(L)'
;MDVTIVLKALANERRLQILEWLKDPRAHFRPQVDGDLVDDGVCALLIAEKLEVSAPTLSEHMRVLVGAGLVKSKRIKGWTMYKRDEKAISAAKKAIQSSL
;
A
#
# COMPACT_ATOMS: atom_id res chain seq x y z
N MET A 1 10.89 -7.02 -13.73
CA MET A 1 10.71 -6.16 -12.54
C MET A 1 12.04 -5.54 -12.17
N ASP A 2 12.07 -4.24 -11.96
CA ASP A 2 13.27 -3.54 -11.51
C ASP A 2 13.41 -3.64 -9.99
N VAL A 3 14.37 -4.45 -9.54
CA VAL A 3 14.61 -4.71 -8.11
C VAL A 3 14.99 -3.43 -7.36
N THR A 4 15.71 -2.52 -8.00
CA THR A 4 16.12 -1.26 -7.36
C THR A 4 14.91 -0.40 -7.01
N ILE A 5 13.92 -0.31 -7.90
CA ILE A 5 12.69 0.44 -7.64
C ILE A 5 11.95 -0.15 -6.45
N VAL A 6 11.85 -1.49 -6.40
CA VAL A 6 11.22 -2.20 -5.28
C VAL A 6 11.97 -1.93 -3.97
N LEU A 7 13.28 -2.07 -3.98
CA LEU A 7 14.10 -1.86 -2.77
C LEU A 7 14.01 -0.43 -2.26
N LYS A 8 13.99 0.57 -3.15
CA LYS A 8 13.80 1.97 -2.75
C LYS A 8 12.43 2.20 -2.13
N ALA A 9 11.39 1.57 -2.68
CA ALA A 9 10.05 1.69 -2.13
C ALA A 9 9.96 1.08 -0.72
N LEU A 10 10.67 -0.01 -0.48
CA LEU A 10 10.67 -0.72 0.80
C LEU A 10 11.60 -0.08 1.85
N ALA A 11 12.59 0.70 1.43
CA ALA A 11 13.57 1.31 2.33
C ALA A 11 13.00 2.56 3.03
N ASN A 12 11.87 2.40 3.71
CA ASN A 12 11.18 3.47 4.42
C ASN A 12 10.23 2.86 5.46
N GLU A 13 10.39 3.26 6.72
CA GLU A 13 9.61 2.70 7.82
C GLU A 13 8.10 2.88 7.65
N ARG A 14 7.66 4.05 7.19
CA ARG A 14 6.24 4.33 6.98
C ARG A 14 5.64 3.43 5.90
N ARG A 15 6.36 3.24 4.80
CA ARG A 15 5.89 2.38 3.72
C ARG A 15 5.84 0.91 4.12
N LEU A 16 6.82 0.44 4.89
CA LEU A 16 6.79 -0.91 5.45
C LEU A 16 5.59 -1.08 6.39
N GLN A 17 5.32 -0.07 7.22
CA GLN A 17 4.18 -0.10 8.12
C GLN A 17 2.85 -0.15 7.36
N ILE A 18 2.72 0.64 6.30
CA ILE A 18 1.53 0.62 5.44
C ILE A 18 1.31 -0.78 4.86
N LEU A 19 2.35 -1.39 4.30
CA LEU A 19 2.27 -2.74 3.74
C LEU A 19 1.84 -3.76 4.79
N GLU A 20 2.36 -3.66 6.02
CA GLU A 20 1.99 -4.54 7.12
C GLU A 20 0.50 -4.41 7.46
N TRP A 21 0.00 -3.17 7.60
CA TRP A 21 -1.42 -2.94 7.88
C TRP A 21 -2.32 -3.45 6.77
N LEU A 22 -1.93 -3.26 5.51
CA LEU A 22 -2.72 -3.68 4.36
C LEU A 22 -2.70 -5.20 4.15
N LYS A 23 -1.85 -5.93 4.87
CA LYS A 23 -1.83 -7.40 4.84
C LYS A 23 -3.08 -7.98 5.49
N ASP A 24 -3.57 -7.35 6.56
CA ASP A 24 -4.82 -7.72 7.25
C ASP A 24 -5.58 -6.46 7.63
N PRO A 25 -6.28 -5.84 6.67
CA PRO A 25 -6.88 -4.52 6.91
C PRO A 25 -7.93 -4.50 8.01
N ARG A 26 -8.69 -5.58 8.19
CA ARG A 26 -9.73 -5.63 9.22
C ARG A 26 -9.17 -5.63 10.64
N ALA A 27 -7.93 -6.07 10.81
CA ALA A 27 -7.25 -6.05 12.10
C ALA A 27 -6.77 -4.65 12.49
N HIS A 28 -6.64 -3.73 11.52
CA HIS A 28 -5.99 -2.43 11.73
C HIS A 28 -6.88 -1.22 11.47
N PHE A 29 -7.97 -1.37 10.71
CA PHE A 29 -8.82 -0.24 10.32
C PHE A 29 -10.27 -0.48 10.71
N ARG A 30 -10.94 0.60 11.11
CA ARG A 30 -12.39 0.57 11.33
C ARG A 30 -13.12 0.38 9.99
N PRO A 31 -14.37 -0.13 9.99
CA PRO A 31 -15.16 -0.18 8.76
C PRO A 31 -15.27 1.20 8.13
N GLN A 32 -15.25 1.24 6.80
CA GLN A 32 -15.38 2.48 6.04
C GLN A 32 -16.76 2.56 5.40
N VAL A 33 -17.19 3.78 5.08
CA VAL A 33 -18.53 4.02 4.55
C VAL A 33 -18.69 3.45 3.14
N ASP A 34 -17.73 3.72 2.27
CA ASP A 34 -17.74 3.26 0.88
C ASP A 34 -16.65 2.21 0.68
N GLY A 35 -17.02 1.11 0.03
CA GLY A 35 -16.09 0.03 -0.27
C GLY A 35 -15.78 -0.89 0.91
N ASP A 36 -15.35 -2.10 0.58
CA ASP A 36 -14.93 -3.11 1.56
C ASP A 36 -13.42 -3.03 1.78
N LEU A 37 -13.00 -3.06 3.04
CA LEU A 37 -11.57 -2.98 3.39
C LEU A 37 -10.70 -4.01 2.69
N VAL A 38 -11.21 -5.22 2.50
CA VAL A 38 -10.47 -6.33 1.89
C VAL A 38 -10.64 -6.36 0.37
N ASP A 39 -11.88 -6.34 -0.11
CA ASP A 39 -12.16 -6.50 -1.54
C ASP A 39 -11.77 -5.26 -2.35
N ASP A 40 -12.05 -4.07 -1.82
CA ASP A 40 -11.78 -2.81 -2.52
C ASP A 40 -10.49 -2.14 -2.08
N GLY A 41 -10.08 -2.39 -0.85
CA GLY A 41 -8.92 -1.76 -0.24
C GLY A 41 -9.29 -0.71 0.80
N VAL A 42 -8.28 -0.10 1.39
CA VAL A 42 -8.42 0.86 2.48
C VAL A 42 -8.36 2.28 1.95
N CYS A 43 -9.31 3.11 2.38
CA CYS A 43 -9.37 4.53 2.04
C CYS A 43 -8.10 5.26 2.48
N ALA A 44 -7.56 6.10 1.60
CA ALA A 44 -6.39 6.91 1.88
C ALA A 44 -6.50 7.70 3.19
N LEU A 45 -7.69 8.24 3.49
CA LEU A 45 -7.94 8.98 4.73
C LEU A 45 -7.65 8.15 5.96
N LEU A 46 -8.10 6.90 6.00
CA LEU A 46 -7.88 6.01 7.13
C LEU A 46 -6.41 5.68 7.33
N ILE A 47 -5.68 5.49 6.23
CA ILE A 47 -4.25 5.22 6.29
C ILE A 47 -3.50 6.46 6.80
N ALA A 48 -3.84 7.65 6.29
CA ALA A 48 -3.22 8.90 6.73
C ALA A 48 -3.46 9.16 8.21
N GLU A 49 -4.69 8.95 8.69
CA GLU A 49 -5.02 9.10 10.11
C GLU A 49 -4.18 8.16 10.98
N LYS A 50 -4.12 6.89 10.61
CA LYS A 50 -3.39 5.89 11.38
C LYS A 50 -1.89 6.16 11.39
N LEU A 51 -1.34 6.62 10.29
CA LEU A 51 0.08 6.95 10.14
C LEU A 51 0.41 8.32 10.76
N GLU A 52 -0.61 9.10 11.10
CA GLU A 52 -0.48 10.45 11.65
C GLU A 52 0.29 11.39 10.71
N VAL A 53 -0.05 11.34 9.44
CA VAL A 53 0.53 12.21 8.41
C VAL A 53 -0.56 12.95 7.65
N SER A 54 -0.17 14.01 6.95
CA SER A 54 -1.07 14.75 6.08
C SER A 54 -1.46 13.94 4.85
N ALA A 55 -2.57 14.32 4.21
CA ALA A 55 -2.99 13.67 2.97
C ALA A 55 -1.93 13.77 1.86
N PRO A 56 -1.26 14.91 1.63
CA PRO A 56 -0.19 14.98 0.63
C PRO A 56 1.00 14.06 0.94
N THR A 57 1.39 13.94 2.21
CA THR A 57 2.47 13.05 2.62
C THR A 57 2.11 11.60 2.36
N LEU A 58 0.88 11.20 2.71
CA LEU A 58 0.42 9.84 2.41
C LEU A 58 0.41 9.59 0.91
N SER A 59 -0.15 10.53 0.16
CA SER A 59 -0.24 10.41 -1.29
C SER A 59 1.12 10.13 -1.93
N GLU A 60 2.17 10.78 -1.44
CA GLU A 60 3.54 10.56 -1.92
C GLU A 60 4.04 9.14 -1.60
N HIS A 61 3.81 8.65 -0.38
CA HIS A 61 4.16 7.28 -0.02
C HIS A 61 3.41 6.26 -0.89
N MET A 62 2.12 6.49 -1.12
CA MET A 62 1.33 5.58 -1.94
C MET A 62 1.75 5.64 -3.41
N ARG A 63 2.11 6.83 -3.92
CA ARG A 63 2.64 6.96 -5.28
C ARG A 63 3.88 6.08 -5.49
N VAL A 64 4.77 6.06 -4.51
CA VAL A 64 5.99 5.23 -4.55
C VAL A 64 5.64 3.75 -4.53
N LEU A 65 4.73 3.33 -3.64
CA LEU A 65 4.31 1.93 -3.54
C LEU A 65 3.58 1.44 -4.80
N VAL A 66 2.70 2.26 -5.35
CA VAL A 66 1.98 1.95 -6.59
C VAL A 66 2.96 1.91 -7.77
N GLY A 67 3.88 2.87 -7.84
CA GLY A 67 4.92 2.90 -8.88
C GLY A 67 5.84 1.70 -8.87
N ALA A 68 6.07 1.10 -7.71
CA ALA A 68 6.85 -0.12 -7.58
C ALA A 68 6.01 -1.40 -7.85
N GLY A 69 4.71 -1.25 -8.10
CA GLY A 69 3.81 -2.37 -8.37
C GLY A 69 3.36 -3.15 -7.14
N LEU A 70 3.69 -2.69 -5.94
CA LEU A 70 3.39 -3.43 -4.70
C LEU A 70 1.98 -3.21 -4.18
N VAL A 71 1.35 -2.10 -4.58
CA VAL A 71 0.01 -1.70 -4.16
C VAL A 71 -0.78 -1.28 -5.39
N LYS A 72 -2.06 -1.62 -5.38
CA LYS A 72 -3.03 -1.19 -6.39
C LYS A 72 -3.91 -0.09 -5.80
N SER A 73 -4.32 0.85 -6.64
CA SER A 73 -5.27 1.89 -6.26
C SER A 73 -6.56 1.75 -7.06
N LYS A 74 -7.67 2.21 -6.45
CA LYS A 74 -8.99 2.15 -7.05
C LYS A 74 -9.79 3.35 -6.54
N ARG A 75 -10.61 3.94 -7.42
CA ARG A 75 -11.49 5.06 -7.04
C ARG A 75 -12.90 4.55 -6.80
N ILE A 76 -13.48 4.89 -5.65
CA ILE A 76 -14.87 4.62 -5.33
C ILE A 76 -15.48 5.90 -4.81
N LYS A 77 -16.47 6.45 -5.52
CA LYS A 77 -17.19 7.68 -5.12
C LYS A 77 -16.25 8.84 -4.74
N GLY A 78 -15.17 9.00 -5.51
CA GLY A 78 -14.20 10.06 -5.25
C GLY A 78 -13.12 9.72 -4.23
N TRP A 79 -13.25 8.64 -3.48
CA TRP A 79 -12.25 8.16 -2.54
C TRP A 79 -11.22 7.28 -3.25
N THR A 80 -9.94 7.41 -2.87
CA THR A 80 -8.90 6.50 -3.35
C THR A 80 -8.73 5.38 -2.33
N MET A 81 -8.86 4.14 -2.79
CA MET A 81 -8.66 2.93 -1.99
C MET A 81 -7.37 2.27 -2.39
N TYR A 82 -6.64 1.73 -1.43
CA TYR A 82 -5.36 1.05 -1.65
C TYR A 82 -5.40 -0.37 -1.14
N LYS A 83 -4.86 -1.28 -1.94
CA LYS A 83 -4.82 -2.71 -1.64
C LYS A 83 -3.48 -3.27 -2.12
N ARG A 84 -2.91 -4.19 -1.33
CA ARG A 84 -1.69 -4.89 -1.73
C ARG A 84 -1.94 -5.70 -3.00
N ASP A 85 -0.92 -5.73 -3.87
CA ASP A 85 -0.90 -6.64 -5.00
C ASP A 85 -0.09 -7.88 -4.60
N GLU A 86 -0.76 -8.91 -4.11
CA GLU A 86 -0.07 -10.10 -3.56
C GLU A 86 0.74 -10.83 -4.62
N LYS A 87 0.26 -10.88 -5.86
CA LYS A 87 0.98 -11.51 -6.95
C LYS A 87 2.28 -10.77 -7.27
N ALA A 88 2.20 -9.43 -7.35
CA ALA A 88 3.37 -8.60 -7.60
C ALA A 88 4.36 -8.65 -6.42
N ILE A 89 3.86 -8.66 -5.18
CA ILE A 89 4.71 -8.78 -3.99
C ILE A 89 5.46 -10.12 -4.01
N SER A 90 4.79 -11.21 -4.34
CA SER A 90 5.43 -12.52 -4.47
C SER A 90 6.53 -12.50 -5.52
N ALA A 91 6.28 -11.88 -6.68
CA ALA A 91 7.28 -11.72 -7.73
C ALA A 91 8.47 -10.86 -7.28
N ALA A 92 8.20 -9.80 -6.53
CA ALA A 92 9.24 -8.93 -5.96
C ALA A 92 10.14 -9.69 -4.99
N LYS A 93 9.56 -10.49 -4.10
CA LYS A 93 10.33 -11.33 -3.17
C LYS A 93 11.26 -12.29 -3.91
N LYS A 94 10.78 -12.92 -4.97
CA LYS A 94 11.59 -13.83 -5.79
C LYS A 94 12.70 -13.09 -6.52
N ALA A 95 12.43 -11.91 -7.06
CA ALA A 95 13.41 -11.10 -7.75
C ALA A 95 14.53 -10.64 -6.81
N ILE A 96 14.19 -10.22 -5.59
CA ILE A 96 15.16 -9.85 -4.56
C ILE A 96 16.03 -11.05 -4.20
N GLN A 97 15.41 -12.20 -3.94
CA GLN A 97 16.11 -13.43 -3.61
C GLN A 97 17.09 -13.83 -4.71
N SER A 98 16.69 -13.73 -5.97
CA SER A 98 17.55 -14.07 -7.11
C SER A 98 18.71 -13.07 -7.30
N SER A 99 18.59 -11.85 -6.77
CA SER A 99 19.61 -10.81 -6.90
C SER A 99 20.68 -10.88 -5.83
N LEU A 100 20.46 -11.67 -4.80
CA LEU A 100 21.40 -11.84 -3.69
C LEU A 100 22.04 -13.21 -3.70
#